data_125e2e49920e3811aaace941c80ebee1
#
_entry.id   125e2e49920e3811aaace941c80ebee1
#
_cell.length_a   1.000
_cell.length_b   1.000
_cell.length_c   1.000
_cell.angle_alpha   90.00
_cell.angle_beta   90.00
_cell.angle_gamma   90.00
#
_symmetry.space_group_name_H-M   'P 1'
#
loop_
_entity.id
_entity.type
_entity.pdbx_description
1 polymer ?
#
loop_
_entity_poly.entity_id
_entity_poly.type
_entity_poly.pdbx_seq_one_letter_code
_entity_poly.pdbx_strand_id
1 'polypeptide(L)'
;DNHVRSADEWLPIAGSIEAMAQLSQMGHQLVVATNQSGLALGHFDLDDLEAMHAKMRALVEDAGGEIAAIFYCPHSDDDSCRCRKPATGLLDAIEAEFDTSLHDCYFVGDRLKDLQCAVAKGCKPVLVKTGCGERTLLSLIEHPDPELITTAVFDDLSAFTAFVLQ
;
A
#
# COMPACT_ATOMS: atom_id res chain seq x y z
N ASP A 1 0.52 13.53 -14.31
CA ASP A 1 0.84 12.09 -14.46
C ASP A 1 2.22 11.83 -13.88
N ASN A 2 2.27 11.51 -12.58
CA ASN A 2 3.54 11.18 -11.91
C ASN A 2 3.62 9.66 -11.64
N HIS A 3 3.79 8.88 -12.71
CA HIS A 3 4.20 7.50 -12.56
C HIS A 3 5.71 7.46 -12.36
N VAL A 4 6.16 6.76 -11.31
CA VAL A 4 7.57 6.35 -11.16
C VAL A 4 7.82 5.27 -12.21
N ARG A 5 8.85 5.43 -13.03
CA ARG A 5 9.07 4.63 -14.24
C ARG A 5 10.25 3.67 -14.16
N SER A 6 11.14 3.89 -13.20
CA SER A 6 12.34 3.07 -13.04
C SER A 6 12.78 2.97 -11.58
N ALA A 7 13.68 2.04 -11.30
CA ALA A 7 14.29 1.91 -9.98
C ALA A 7 15.07 3.17 -9.57
N ASP A 8 15.67 3.89 -10.51
CA ASP A 8 16.41 5.12 -10.23
C ASP A 8 15.48 6.25 -9.79
N GLU A 9 14.29 6.33 -10.39
CA GLU A 9 13.25 7.31 -10.01
C GLU A 9 12.53 6.94 -8.72
N TRP A 10 12.51 5.66 -8.36
CA TRP A 10 11.83 5.20 -7.16
C TRP A 10 12.64 5.56 -5.91
N LEU A 11 12.08 6.44 -5.10
CA LEU A 11 12.68 6.90 -3.85
C LEU A 11 11.71 6.63 -2.70
N PRO A 12 12.18 6.02 -1.59
CA PRO A 12 11.35 5.84 -0.40
C PRO A 12 11.06 7.17 0.27
N ILE A 13 9.87 7.29 0.84
CA ILE A 13 9.54 8.40 1.73
C ILE A 13 10.37 8.27 3.01
N ALA A 14 10.93 9.38 3.48
CA ALA A 14 11.78 9.40 4.68
C ALA A 14 11.10 8.69 5.86
N GLY A 15 11.84 7.78 6.50
CA GLY A 15 11.37 7.00 7.65
C GLY A 15 10.53 5.76 7.30
N SER A 16 10.08 5.59 6.05
CA SER A 16 9.21 4.46 5.67
C SER A 16 9.94 3.12 5.69
N ILE A 17 11.17 3.06 5.23
CA ILE A 17 11.96 1.82 5.21
C ILE A 17 12.24 1.35 6.64
N GLU A 18 12.65 2.25 7.52
CA GLU A 18 12.92 1.95 8.93
C GLU A 18 11.63 1.51 9.65
N ALA A 19 10.51 2.15 9.37
CA ALA A 19 9.21 1.79 9.93
C ALA A 19 8.79 0.37 9.51
N MET A 20 8.93 0.03 8.24
CA MET A 20 8.65 -1.32 7.73
C MET A 20 9.58 -2.36 8.38
N ALA A 21 10.87 -2.06 8.49
CA ALA A 21 11.82 -2.95 9.14
C ALA A 21 11.47 -3.19 10.62
N GLN A 22 11.08 -2.16 11.36
CA GLN A 22 10.64 -2.29 12.76
C GLN A 22 9.39 -3.19 12.89
N LEU A 23 8.38 -2.99 12.05
CA LEU A 23 7.18 -3.83 12.05
C LEU A 23 7.54 -5.30 11.78
N SER A 24 8.40 -5.56 10.81
CA SER A 24 8.88 -6.90 10.47
C SER A 24 9.63 -7.54 11.62
N GLN A 25 10.56 -6.81 12.25
CA GLN A 25 11.35 -7.29 13.40
C GLN A 25 10.48 -7.62 14.60
N MET A 26 9.35 -6.94 14.78
CA MET A 26 8.40 -7.20 15.87
C MET A 26 7.38 -8.30 15.54
N GLY A 27 7.58 -9.02 14.43
CA GLY A 27 6.78 -10.20 14.08
C GLY A 27 5.58 -9.92 13.18
N HIS A 28 5.40 -8.69 12.70
CA HIS A 28 4.37 -8.38 11.71
C HIS A 28 4.80 -8.85 10.32
N GLN A 29 3.91 -9.54 9.62
CA GLN A 29 4.12 -9.92 8.24
C GLN A 29 3.74 -8.76 7.33
N LEU A 30 4.71 -8.25 6.55
CA LEU A 30 4.49 -7.11 5.66
C LEU A 30 4.18 -7.59 4.25
N VAL A 31 3.07 -7.14 3.70
CA VAL A 31 2.66 -7.39 2.32
C VAL A 31 2.32 -6.07 1.64
N VAL A 32 2.81 -5.90 0.43
CA VAL A 32 2.50 -4.72 -0.40
C VAL A 32 1.42 -5.08 -1.41
N ALA A 33 0.40 -4.23 -1.51
CA ALA A 33 -0.67 -4.33 -2.51
C ALA A 33 -0.77 -3.01 -3.28
N THR A 34 -0.36 -3.00 -4.55
CA THR A 34 -0.18 -1.78 -5.33
C THR A 34 -0.85 -1.81 -6.69
N ASN A 35 -1.48 -0.71 -7.09
CA ASN A 35 -1.95 -0.50 -8.45
C ASN A 35 -0.80 0.02 -9.31
N GLN A 36 -0.55 -0.62 -10.46
CA GLN A 36 0.55 -0.30 -11.37
C GLN A 36 0.05 -0.12 -12.81
N SER A 37 -0.86 0.83 -13.00
CA SER A 37 -1.42 1.13 -14.32
C SER A 37 -0.40 1.59 -15.37
N GLY A 38 0.78 2.02 -14.94
CA GLY A 38 1.87 2.38 -15.84
C GLY A 38 2.29 1.25 -16.77
N LEU A 39 2.12 -0.02 -16.37
CA LEU A 39 2.33 -1.18 -17.23
C LEU A 39 1.34 -1.18 -18.42
N ALA A 40 0.04 -1.06 -18.15
CA ALA A 40 -1.00 -1.03 -19.18
C ALA A 40 -0.85 0.20 -20.10
N LEU A 41 -0.40 1.32 -19.56
CA LEU A 41 -0.21 2.58 -20.27
C LEU A 41 1.15 2.68 -21.00
N GLY A 42 2.02 1.67 -20.85
CA GLY A 42 3.32 1.65 -21.51
C GLY A 42 4.33 2.66 -20.96
N HIS A 43 4.16 3.13 -19.73
CA HIS A 43 5.10 4.07 -19.08
C HIS A 43 6.38 3.38 -18.61
N PHE A 44 6.31 2.10 -18.31
CA PHE A 44 7.41 1.21 -17.96
C PHE A 44 7.01 -0.22 -18.31
N ASP A 45 7.97 -1.11 -18.39
CA ASP A 45 7.75 -2.53 -18.63
C ASP A 45 7.82 -3.38 -17.34
N LEU A 46 7.67 -4.70 -17.48
CA LEU A 46 7.71 -5.61 -16.34
C LEU A 46 9.10 -5.66 -15.68
N ASP A 47 10.17 -5.57 -16.48
CA ASP A 47 11.54 -5.56 -15.96
C ASP A 47 11.80 -4.31 -15.10
N ASP A 48 11.29 -3.16 -15.53
CA ASP A 48 11.33 -1.91 -14.74
C ASP A 48 10.58 -2.07 -13.40
N LEU A 49 9.39 -2.66 -13.43
CA LEU A 49 8.61 -2.90 -12.22
C LEU A 49 9.31 -3.87 -11.25
N GLU A 50 9.86 -4.96 -11.77
CA GLU A 50 10.61 -5.92 -10.97
C GLU A 50 11.86 -5.27 -10.35
N ALA A 51 12.56 -4.40 -11.08
CA ALA A 51 13.70 -3.66 -10.56
C ALA A 51 13.30 -2.70 -9.43
N MET A 52 12.16 -2.00 -9.54
CA MET A 52 11.63 -1.16 -8.48
C MET A 52 11.28 -1.97 -7.23
N HIS A 53 10.64 -3.13 -7.40
CA HIS A 53 10.29 -4.02 -6.29
C HIS A 53 11.54 -4.63 -5.63
N ALA A 54 12.54 -5.02 -6.42
CA ALA A 54 13.81 -5.52 -5.90
C ALA A 54 14.54 -4.47 -5.07
N LYS A 55 14.55 -3.22 -5.50
CA LYS A 55 15.12 -2.09 -4.74
C LYS A 55 14.40 -1.89 -3.40
N MET A 56 13.07 -1.89 -3.40
CA MET A 56 12.28 -1.76 -2.17
C MET A 56 12.59 -2.89 -1.19
N ARG A 57 12.62 -4.15 -1.66
CA ARG A 57 12.98 -5.31 -0.83
C ARG A 57 14.37 -5.17 -0.24
N ALA A 58 15.36 -4.83 -1.07
CA ALA A 58 16.74 -4.69 -0.63
C ALA A 58 16.91 -3.62 0.45
N LEU A 59 16.26 -2.47 0.31
CA LEU A 59 16.30 -1.40 1.31
C LEU A 59 15.71 -1.84 2.66
N VAL A 60 14.59 -2.57 2.65
CA VAL A 60 13.99 -3.09 3.88
C VAL A 60 14.86 -4.18 4.51
N GLU A 61 15.44 -5.07 3.71
CA GLU A 61 16.37 -6.10 4.17
C GLU A 61 17.64 -5.49 4.78
N ASP A 62 18.22 -4.47 4.14
CA ASP A 62 19.38 -3.75 4.64
C ASP A 62 19.09 -3.05 5.98
N ALA A 63 17.85 -2.64 6.21
CA ALA A 63 17.40 -2.08 7.48
C ALA A 63 17.02 -3.15 8.53
N GLY A 64 17.14 -4.44 8.19
CA GLY A 64 16.92 -5.56 9.08
C GLY A 64 15.49 -6.14 9.07
N GLY A 65 14.68 -5.76 8.11
CA GLY A 65 13.31 -6.26 7.94
C GLY A 65 13.13 -7.17 6.73
N GLU A 66 11.89 -7.54 6.47
CA GLU A 66 11.51 -8.36 5.32
C GLU A 66 10.13 -7.95 4.81
N ILE A 67 9.98 -7.85 3.49
CA ILE A 67 8.69 -7.80 2.83
C ILE A 67 8.32 -9.23 2.43
N ALA A 68 7.24 -9.77 2.99
CA ALA A 68 6.83 -11.15 2.75
C ALA A 68 6.38 -11.38 1.30
N ALA A 69 5.66 -10.43 0.72
CA ALA A 69 5.21 -10.50 -0.68
C ALA A 69 4.83 -9.12 -1.21
N ILE A 70 4.84 -8.99 -2.54
CA ILE A 70 4.35 -7.81 -3.26
C ILE A 70 3.33 -8.27 -4.30
N PHE A 71 2.10 -7.78 -4.17
CA PHE A 71 1.01 -8.01 -5.12
C PHE A 71 0.71 -6.73 -5.88
N TYR A 72 0.54 -6.81 -7.18
CA TYR A 72 0.26 -5.64 -8.00
C TYR A 72 -0.84 -5.91 -9.02
N CYS A 73 -1.57 -4.85 -9.36
CA CYS A 73 -2.51 -4.85 -10.45
C CYS A 73 -1.89 -4.13 -11.66
N PRO A 74 -1.68 -4.83 -12.79
CA PRO A 74 -1.06 -4.23 -13.97
C PRO A 74 -2.03 -3.44 -14.85
N HIS A 75 -3.32 -3.43 -14.53
CA HIS A 75 -4.38 -2.89 -15.38
C HIS A 75 -4.58 -1.39 -15.18
N SER A 76 -5.14 -0.74 -16.21
CA SER A 76 -5.61 0.65 -16.15
C SER A 76 -7.03 0.73 -15.55
N ASP A 77 -7.50 1.96 -15.35
CA ASP A 77 -8.89 2.19 -14.87
C ASP A 77 -9.94 1.69 -15.88
N ASP A 78 -9.59 1.63 -17.18
CA ASP A 78 -10.51 1.22 -18.25
C ASP A 78 -10.63 -0.31 -18.42
N ASP A 79 -9.77 -1.09 -17.79
CA ASP A 79 -9.69 -2.55 -17.99
C ASP A 79 -10.74 -3.37 -17.23
N SER A 80 -11.56 -2.75 -16.38
CA SER A 80 -12.65 -3.40 -15.64
C SER A 80 -12.22 -4.69 -14.90
N CYS A 81 -11.00 -4.75 -14.39
CA CYS A 81 -10.46 -5.90 -13.67
C CYS A 81 -10.99 -5.99 -12.23
N ARG A 82 -10.76 -7.14 -11.59
CA ARG A 82 -11.13 -7.39 -10.19
C ARG A 82 -10.01 -7.08 -9.19
N CYS A 83 -8.79 -6.83 -9.68
CA CYS A 83 -7.62 -6.64 -8.82
C CYS A 83 -7.28 -5.18 -8.51
N ARG A 84 -7.66 -4.23 -9.39
CA ARG A 84 -7.37 -2.82 -9.17
C ARG A 84 -8.18 -2.26 -8.00
N LYS A 85 -7.49 -1.77 -6.96
CA LYS A 85 -8.12 -1.06 -5.85
C LYS A 85 -8.99 0.09 -6.39
N PRO A 86 -10.23 0.27 -5.92
CA PRO A 86 -10.81 -0.23 -4.66
C PRO A 86 -11.35 -1.67 -4.71
N ALA A 87 -11.29 -2.39 -5.83
CA ALA A 87 -11.64 -3.81 -5.86
C ALA A 87 -10.69 -4.64 -4.96
N THR A 88 -11.19 -5.77 -4.46
CA THR A 88 -10.49 -6.54 -3.42
C THR A 88 -9.57 -7.65 -3.95
N GLY A 89 -9.44 -7.79 -5.27
CA GLY A 89 -8.72 -8.92 -5.87
C GLY A 89 -7.29 -9.13 -5.40
N LEU A 90 -6.52 -8.04 -5.15
CA LEU A 90 -5.18 -8.16 -4.57
C LEU A 90 -5.22 -8.71 -3.14
N LEU A 91 -6.16 -8.26 -2.31
CA LEU A 91 -6.32 -8.74 -0.94
C LEU A 91 -6.84 -10.17 -0.90
N ASP A 92 -7.71 -10.55 -1.84
CA ASP A 92 -8.18 -11.94 -2.00
C ASP A 92 -6.99 -12.86 -2.35
N ALA A 93 -6.09 -12.42 -3.23
CA ALA A 93 -4.88 -13.16 -3.59
C ALA A 93 -3.91 -13.29 -2.41
N ILE A 94 -3.77 -12.27 -1.57
CA ILE A 94 -2.96 -12.31 -0.34
C ILE A 94 -3.52 -13.36 0.63
N GLU A 95 -4.83 -13.37 0.87
CA GLU A 95 -5.47 -14.38 1.72
C GLU A 95 -5.22 -15.80 1.22
N ALA A 96 -5.33 -16.02 -0.09
CA ALA A 96 -5.10 -17.33 -0.70
C ALA A 96 -3.65 -17.77 -0.57
N GLU A 97 -2.67 -16.87 -0.80
CA GLU A 97 -1.25 -17.17 -0.72
C GLU A 97 -0.79 -17.52 0.70
N PHE A 98 -1.28 -16.78 1.69
CA PHE A 98 -0.88 -16.96 3.09
C PHE A 98 -1.83 -17.85 3.90
N ASP A 99 -2.87 -18.37 3.28
CA ASP A 99 -3.91 -19.19 3.93
C ASP A 99 -4.40 -18.55 5.25
N THR A 100 -4.74 -17.27 5.19
CA THR A 100 -5.14 -16.46 6.34
C THR A 100 -6.21 -15.46 5.97
N SER A 101 -7.02 -15.07 6.94
CA SER A 101 -7.98 -13.97 6.79
C SER A 101 -7.29 -12.63 7.05
N LEU A 102 -7.61 -11.63 6.24
CA LEU A 102 -7.18 -10.23 6.45
C LEU A 102 -8.19 -9.44 7.29
N HIS A 103 -9.25 -10.07 7.76
CA HIS A 103 -10.21 -9.41 8.65
C HIS A 103 -9.48 -8.85 9.89
N ASP A 104 -9.73 -7.58 10.20
CA ASP A 104 -9.09 -6.82 11.28
C ASP A 104 -7.58 -6.58 11.11
N CYS A 105 -6.95 -6.96 10.00
CA CYS A 105 -5.60 -6.53 9.68
C CYS A 105 -5.58 -5.05 9.29
N TYR A 106 -4.49 -4.37 9.60
CA TYR A 106 -4.30 -3.00 9.14
C TYR A 106 -4.00 -2.96 7.64
N PHE A 107 -4.67 -2.06 6.93
CA PHE A 107 -4.36 -1.72 5.56
C PHE A 107 -4.04 -0.23 5.46
N VAL A 108 -2.77 0.07 5.20
CA VAL A 108 -2.24 1.44 5.21
C VAL A 108 -2.11 1.95 3.78
N GLY A 109 -2.66 3.12 3.52
CA GLY A 109 -2.57 3.75 2.22
C GLY A 109 -2.68 5.27 2.28
N ASP A 110 -2.51 5.92 1.13
CA ASP A 110 -2.58 7.37 0.99
C ASP A 110 -3.71 7.84 0.08
N ARG A 111 -4.44 6.90 -0.53
CA ARG A 111 -5.51 7.19 -1.48
C ARG A 111 -6.86 6.69 -0.99
N LEU A 112 -7.91 7.37 -1.44
CA LEU A 112 -9.30 6.96 -1.17
C LEU A 112 -9.55 5.50 -1.57
N LYS A 113 -9.03 5.08 -2.73
CA LYS A 113 -9.16 3.69 -3.23
C LYS A 113 -8.57 2.65 -2.27
N ASP A 114 -7.50 3.00 -1.54
CA ASP A 114 -6.89 2.11 -0.53
C ASP A 114 -7.83 1.90 0.65
N LEU A 115 -8.41 2.98 1.15
CA LEU A 115 -9.34 2.94 2.29
C LEU A 115 -10.63 2.18 1.94
N GLN A 116 -11.18 2.44 0.76
CA GLN A 116 -12.37 1.71 0.26
C GLN A 116 -12.09 0.22 0.10
N CYS A 117 -10.93 -0.14 -0.43
CA CYS A 117 -10.50 -1.54 -0.55
C CYS A 117 -10.37 -2.21 0.83
N ALA A 118 -9.77 -1.51 1.79
CA ALA A 118 -9.63 -1.99 3.16
C ALA A 118 -10.98 -2.34 3.79
N VAL A 119 -11.92 -1.40 3.75
CA VAL A 119 -13.27 -1.59 4.32
C VAL A 119 -14.02 -2.72 3.61
N ALA A 120 -13.97 -2.77 2.27
CA ALA A 120 -14.63 -3.82 1.50
C ALA A 120 -14.12 -5.22 1.86
N LYS A 121 -12.86 -5.34 2.30
CA LYS A 121 -12.24 -6.61 2.73
C LYS A 121 -12.40 -6.90 4.23
N GLY A 122 -12.88 -5.96 5.02
CA GLY A 122 -12.94 -6.09 6.47
C GLY A 122 -11.63 -5.79 7.18
N CYS A 123 -10.69 -5.15 6.49
CA CYS A 123 -9.47 -4.62 7.09
C CYS A 123 -9.74 -3.32 7.85
N LYS A 124 -8.83 -2.95 8.74
CA LYS A 124 -8.82 -1.66 9.42
C LYS A 124 -8.15 -0.62 8.51
N PRO A 125 -8.89 0.36 7.97
CA PRO A 125 -8.31 1.37 7.10
C PRO A 125 -7.43 2.33 7.89
N VAL A 126 -6.25 2.61 7.36
CA VAL A 126 -5.30 3.58 7.91
C VAL A 126 -4.84 4.52 6.81
N LEU A 127 -5.01 5.82 7.02
CA LEU A 127 -4.55 6.86 6.13
C LEU A 127 -3.25 7.46 6.66
N VAL A 128 -2.21 7.49 5.83
CA VAL A 128 -1.00 8.27 6.08
C VAL A 128 -1.04 9.54 5.23
N LYS A 129 -0.63 10.68 5.81
CA LYS A 129 -0.71 11.98 5.13
C LYS A 129 0.34 12.18 4.05
N THR A 130 1.40 11.36 4.03
CA THR A 130 2.42 11.36 2.97
C THR A 130 1.81 11.00 1.61
N GLY A 131 2.55 11.21 0.54
CA GLY A 131 2.06 10.95 -0.81
C GLY A 131 0.84 11.79 -1.17
N CYS A 132 -0.27 11.16 -1.46
CA CYS A 132 -1.56 11.80 -1.74
C CYS A 132 -2.43 11.99 -0.48
N GLY A 133 -1.93 11.59 0.69
CA GLY A 133 -2.74 11.44 1.90
C GLY A 133 -3.39 12.72 2.41
N GLU A 134 -2.71 13.85 2.35
CA GLU A 134 -3.33 15.14 2.74
C GLU A 134 -4.50 15.51 1.83
N ARG A 135 -4.36 15.30 0.52
CA ARG A 135 -5.44 15.53 -0.44
C ARG A 135 -6.62 14.59 -0.18
N THR A 136 -6.34 13.32 0.11
CA THR A 136 -7.36 12.33 0.46
C THR A 136 -8.09 12.74 1.74
N LEU A 137 -7.37 13.19 2.76
CA LEU A 137 -7.96 13.66 4.02
C LEU A 137 -8.88 14.87 3.80
N LEU A 138 -8.44 15.86 3.04
CA LEU A 138 -9.25 17.03 2.70
C LEU A 138 -10.53 16.62 1.96
N SER A 139 -10.42 15.70 1.00
CA SER A 139 -11.58 15.20 0.28
C SER A 139 -12.59 14.50 1.20
N LEU A 140 -12.12 13.74 2.20
CA LEU A 140 -12.99 13.08 3.18
C LEU A 140 -13.65 14.08 4.15
N ILE A 141 -12.99 15.19 4.45
CA ILE A 141 -13.56 16.26 5.26
C ILE A 141 -14.66 16.99 4.49
N GLU A 142 -14.42 17.28 3.22
CA GLU A 142 -15.39 17.99 2.34
C GLU A 142 -16.56 17.08 1.93
N HIS A 143 -16.28 15.80 1.70
CA HIS A 143 -17.25 14.79 1.26
C HIS A 143 -17.16 13.56 2.17
N PRO A 144 -17.73 13.59 3.39
CA PRO A 144 -17.66 12.48 4.32
C PRO A 144 -18.30 11.20 3.76
N ASP A 145 -17.56 10.09 3.91
CA ASP A 145 -18.05 8.77 3.59
C ASP A 145 -18.31 7.99 4.90
N PRO A 146 -19.58 7.63 5.18
CA PRO A 146 -19.91 6.88 6.41
C PRO A 146 -19.17 5.55 6.56
N GLU A 147 -18.82 4.91 5.45
CA GLU A 147 -18.09 3.63 5.47
C GLU A 147 -16.63 3.80 5.90
N LEU A 148 -16.08 5.00 5.74
CA LEU A 148 -14.70 5.34 6.07
C LEU A 148 -14.53 6.08 7.40
N ILE A 149 -15.59 6.20 8.19
CA ILE A 149 -15.57 6.96 9.47
C ILE A 149 -14.60 6.38 10.50
N THR A 150 -14.27 5.09 10.39
CA THR A 150 -13.35 4.41 11.30
C THR A 150 -11.88 4.52 10.88
N THR A 151 -11.59 5.24 9.80
CA THR A 151 -10.22 5.40 9.31
C THR A 151 -9.36 6.13 10.33
N ALA A 152 -8.29 5.47 10.79
CA ALA A 152 -7.26 6.10 11.59
C ALA A 152 -6.32 6.91 10.69
N VAL A 153 -5.88 8.09 11.15
CA VAL A 153 -5.03 9.01 10.37
C VAL A 153 -3.73 9.25 11.11
N PHE A 154 -2.61 9.08 10.39
CA PHE A 154 -1.27 9.33 10.91
C PHE A 154 -0.49 10.24 9.96
N ASP A 155 0.49 10.97 10.48
CA ASP A 155 1.31 11.87 9.67
C ASP A 155 2.10 11.09 8.60
N ASP A 156 2.64 9.93 8.99
CA ASP A 156 3.44 9.07 8.13
C ASP A 156 3.42 7.61 8.63
N LEU A 157 4.13 6.75 7.92
CA LEU A 157 4.23 5.34 8.30
C LEU A 157 4.99 5.15 9.63
N SER A 158 5.95 6.03 9.95
CA SER A 158 6.65 5.99 11.24
C SER A 158 5.73 6.23 12.42
N ALA A 159 4.83 7.21 12.32
CA ALA A 159 3.84 7.50 13.36
C ALA A 159 2.86 6.33 13.54
N PHE A 160 2.40 5.72 12.44
CA PHE A 160 1.57 4.52 12.51
C PHE A 160 2.32 3.36 13.17
N THR A 161 3.58 3.11 12.79
CA THR A 161 4.40 2.06 13.38
C THR A 161 4.58 2.25 14.88
N ALA A 162 4.87 3.46 15.32
CA ALA A 162 4.96 3.79 16.74
C ALA A 162 3.67 3.47 17.51
N PHE A 163 2.51 3.72 16.89
CA PHE A 163 1.21 3.37 17.46
C PHE A 163 1.02 1.85 17.58
N VAL A 164 1.35 1.09 16.54
CA VAL A 164 1.20 -0.39 16.52
C VAL A 164 2.11 -1.07 17.55
N LEU A 165 3.30 -0.54 17.76
CA LEU A 165 4.32 -1.13 18.64
C LEU A 165 4.22 -0.70 20.12
N GLN A 166 3.20 0.08 20.48
CA GLN A 166 2.87 0.38 21.89
C GLN A 166 2.27 -0.85 22.57
#